data_e472ac0a8f66cde2a637ab95cc28c995
#
_entry.id   e472ac0a8f66cde2a637ab95cc28c995
#
_cell.length_a   1.000
_cell.length_b   1.000
_cell.length_c   1.000
_cell.angle_alpha   90.00
_cell.angle_beta   90.00
_cell.angle_gamma   90.00
#
_symmetry.space_group_name_H-M   'P 1'
#
loop_
_entity.id
_entity.type
_entity.pdbx_description
1 polymer ?
#
loop_
_entity_poly.entity_id
_entity_poly.type
_entity_poly.pdbx_seq_one_letter_code
_entity_poly.pdbx_strand_id
1 'polypeptide(L)'
;MTDEKLGALFEAFAHYYWSIPVVRVENRIAEWHPDVTAKQIGRVLTKCNKSLFWHHCCVVEEGVEEPELVTEHLIAFGGDDYDKFIAARLEIPFCECTEDELIKAESERMSIPEAKAIVDFGKKALGLDDEWALQLVDDCILSQPYALCDGTSWVMEVLRQESFGKIHFRTVEQVRSFRDLGNRLYQVLPNPVLRGWKPAELEVAPALLDDIPEKDEDIPDERAAMDELFAPYGGREKAGQILMQRISEMAPKRRKIGRNEPCPCGSGLKFKKCTCTQYHPV
;
A
#
# COMPACT_ATOMS: atom_id res chain seq x y z
N MET A 1 15.58 10.78 -19.45
CA MET A 1 14.62 10.77 -18.31
C MET A 1 15.31 11.22 -17.03
N THR A 2 14.62 11.93 -16.10
CA THR A 2 15.18 12.28 -14.77
C THR A 2 15.03 11.11 -13.79
N ASP A 3 15.87 11.06 -12.74
CA ASP A 3 15.78 10.03 -11.69
C ASP A 3 14.42 10.06 -10.97
N GLU A 4 13.82 11.24 -10.79
CA GLU A 4 12.51 11.42 -10.15
C GLU A 4 11.38 10.78 -10.99
N LYS A 5 11.38 11.04 -12.30
CA LYS A 5 10.40 10.41 -13.20
C LYS A 5 10.58 8.90 -13.29
N LEU A 6 11.81 8.42 -13.26
CA LEU A 6 12.08 6.98 -13.25
C LEU A 6 11.64 6.33 -11.93
N GLY A 7 11.83 7.03 -10.80
CA GLY A 7 11.32 6.59 -9.51
C GLY A 7 9.79 6.51 -9.48
N ALA A 8 9.10 7.51 -10.04
CA ALA A 8 7.64 7.48 -10.16
C ALA A 8 7.13 6.33 -11.05
N LEU A 9 7.88 5.94 -12.08
CA LEU A 9 7.56 4.73 -12.85
C LEU A 9 7.72 3.45 -12.02
N PHE A 10 8.76 3.35 -11.20
CA PHE A 10 8.91 2.20 -10.31
C PHE A 10 7.78 2.12 -9.29
N GLU A 11 7.38 3.24 -8.71
CA GLU A 11 6.21 3.33 -7.83
C GLU A 11 4.94 2.86 -8.55
N ALA A 12 4.68 3.33 -9.77
CA ALA A 12 3.54 2.92 -10.56
C ALA A 12 3.56 1.41 -10.87
N PHE A 13 4.72 0.83 -11.22
CA PHE A 13 4.85 -0.62 -11.38
C PHE A 13 4.56 -1.37 -10.09
N ALA A 14 5.13 -0.90 -8.96
CA ALA A 14 4.93 -1.53 -7.66
C ALA A 14 3.46 -1.48 -7.23
N HIS A 15 2.76 -0.37 -7.42
CA HIS A 15 1.33 -0.25 -7.09
C HIS A 15 0.44 -1.07 -8.03
N TYR A 16 0.78 -1.15 -9.31
CA TYR A 16 -0.01 -1.88 -10.29
C TYR A 16 0.03 -3.40 -10.08
N TYR A 17 1.21 -3.94 -9.73
CA TYR A 17 1.44 -5.38 -9.61
C TYR A 17 1.67 -5.85 -8.19
N TRP A 18 1.85 -4.96 -7.22
CA TRP A 18 2.30 -5.12 -5.84
C TRP A 18 3.67 -5.79 -5.71
N SER A 19 3.99 -6.71 -6.59
CA SER A 19 5.31 -7.33 -6.74
C SER A 19 5.52 -7.72 -8.20
N ILE A 20 6.66 -7.37 -8.78
CA ILE A 20 7.01 -7.65 -10.17
C ILE A 20 8.52 -7.88 -10.30
N PRO A 21 8.99 -8.89 -11.07
CA PRO A 21 10.40 -9.09 -11.31
C PRO A 21 11.10 -7.84 -11.83
N VAL A 22 12.22 -7.46 -11.21
CA VAL A 22 12.98 -6.26 -11.59
C VAL A 22 13.40 -6.33 -13.06
N VAL A 23 13.81 -7.49 -13.54
CA VAL A 23 14.20 -7.71 -14.95
C VAL A 23 13.05 -7.36 -15.91
N ARG A 24 11.80 -7.61 -15.52
CA ARG A 24 10.64 -7.26 -16.33
C ARG A 24 10.43 -5.75 -16.39
N VAL A 25 10.58 -5.07 -15.26
CA VAL A 25 10.52 -3.60 -15.18
C VAL A 25 11.62 -2.98 -16.03
N GLU A 26 12.85 -3.49 -15.93
CA GLU A 26 13.99 -3.04 -16.74
C GLU A 26 13.73 -3.15 -18.24
N ASN A 27 13.19 -4.30 -18.68
CA ASN A 27 12.85 -4.53 -20.07
C ASN A 27 11.78 -3.56 -20.58
N ARG A 28 10.72 -3.30 -19.79
CA ARG A 28 9.67 -2.37 -20.17
C ARG A 28 10.18 -0.91 -20.24
N ILE A 29 11.02 -0.52 -19.28
CA ILE A 29 11.64 0.81 -19.29
C ILE A 29 12.55 0.97 -20.50
N ALA A 30 13.34 -0.05 -20.83
CA ALA A 30 14.22 0.01 -22.01
C ALA A 30 13.43 0.09 -23.34
N GLU A 31 12.25 -0.54 -23.40
CA GLU A 31 11.35 -0.44 -24.55
C GLU A 31 10.74 0.97 -24.68
N TRP A 32 10.24 1.55 -23.58
CA TRP A 32 9.59 2.85 -23.59
C TRP A 32 10.58 4.02 -23.65
N HIS A 33 11.76 3.84 -23.03
CA HIS A 33 12.79 4.88 -22.86
C HIS A 33 14.18 4.33 -23.17
N PRO A 34 14.53 4.12 -24.44
CA PRO A 34 15.81 3.55 -24.84
C PRO A 34 17.04 4.42 -24.49
N ASP A 35 16.83 5.66 -24.06
CA ASP A 35 17.85 6.55 -23.53
C ASP A 35 18.19 6.31 -22.04
N VAL A 36 17.36 5.53 -21.33
CA VAL A 36 17.59 5.16 -19.92
C VAL A 36 18.60 4.03 -19.85
N THR A 37 19.69 4.24 -19.13
CA THR A 37 20.75 3.23 -18.99
C THR A 37 20.51 2.32 -17.80
N ALA A 38 20.99 1.07 -17.87
CA ALA A 38 20.99 0.12 -16.73
C ALA A 38 21.67 0.73 -15.49
N LYS A 39 22.71 1.55 -15.66
CA LYS A 39 23.37 2.27 -14.55
C LYS A 39 22.42 3.27 -13.87
N GLN A 40 21.58 3.93 -14.64
CA GLN A 40 20.59 4.86 -14.09
C GLN A 40 19.50 4.10 -13.35
N ILE A 41 18.99 3.01 -13.91
CA ILE A 41 18.02 2.12 -13.27
C ILE A 41 18.54 1.64 -11.93
N GLY A 42 19.71 1.01 -11.87
CA GLY A 42 20.31 0.51 -10.63
C GLY A 42 20.55 1.60 -9.58
N ARG A 43 20.91 2.82 -10.00
CA ARG A 43 21.04 3.96 -9.10
C ARG A 43 19.70 4.35 -8.47
N VAL A 44 18.62 4.37 -9.24
CA VAL A 44 17.28 4.74 -8.76
C VAL A 44 16.71 3.65 -7.86
N LEU A 45 16.81 2.37 -8.24
CA LEU A 45 16.44 1.24 -7.37
C LEU A 45 17.17 1.27 -6.02
N THR A 46 18.48 1.62 -6.04
CA THR A 46 19.25 1.78 -4.79
C THR A 46 18.70 2.91 -3.91
N LYS A 47 18.15 3.97 -4.50
CA LYS A 47 17.49 5.04 -3.74
C LYS A 47 16.17 4.56 -3.14
N CYS A 48 15.34 3.85 -3.90
CA CYS A 48 14.10 3.24 -3.41
C CYS A 48 14.39 2.35 -2.18
N ASN A 49 15.39 1.48 -2.26
CA ASN A 49 15.78 0.61 -1.14
C ASN A 49 16.28 1.35 0.10
N LYS A 50 16.86 2.54 -0.06
CA LYS A 50 17.34 3.35 1.06
C LYS A 50 16.25 4.13 1.77
N SER A 51 15.14 4.41 1.11
CA SER A 51 14.02 5.17 1.66
C SER A 51 12.73 4.77 0.96
N LEU A 52 11.94 3.94 1.61
CA LEU A 52 10.58 3.60 1.18
C LEU A 52 9.70 4.83 0.97
N PHE A 53 9.96 5.91 1.73
CA PHE A 53 9.23 7.18 1.60
C PHE A 53 9.57 7.99 0.36
N TRP A 54 10.55 7.56 -0.45
CA TRP A 54 10.90 8.30 -1.66
C TRP A 54 9.96 7.97 -2.83
N HIS A 55 9.66 6.68 -3.03
CA HIS A 55 8.71 6.22 -4.06
C HIS A 55 7.94 4.96 -3.63
N HIS A 56 7.61 4.83 -2.36
CA HIS A 56 6.71 3.82 -1.81
C HIS A 56 6.94 2.38 -2.32
N CYS A 57 8.18 2.08 -2.74
CA CYS A 57 8.57 0.77 -3.24
C CYS A 57 10.03 0.45 -2.90
N CYS A 58 10.36 -0.83 -2.87
CA CYS A 58 11.74 -1.30 -2.75
C CYS A 58 11.97 -2.61 -3.52
N VAL A 59 13.23 -3.06 -3.59
CA VAL A 59 13.58 -4.36 -4.17
C VAL A 59 13.78 -5.38 -3.04
N VAL A 60 13.11 -6.52 -3.17
CA VAL A 60 13.28 -7.71 -2.32
C VAL A 60 14.15 -8.70 -3.08
N GLU A 61 15.22 -9.19 -2.44
CA GLU A 61 16.17 -10.15 -3.01
C GLU A 61 16.18 -11.48 -2.23
N GLU A 62 15.79 -11.45 -0.94
CA GLU A 62 15.77 -12.63 -0.08
C GLU A 62 14.45 -13.39 -0.19
N GLY A 63 14.53 -14.72 -0.30
CA GLY A 63 13.34 -15.58 -0.33
C GLY A 63 12.62 -15.64 -1.67
N VAL A 64 13.15 -14.99 -2.72
CA VAL A 64 12.58 -14.98 -4.08
C VAL A 64 13.55 -15.61 -5.07
N GLU A 65 13.04 -16.19 -6.17
CA GLU A 65 13.87 -16.79 -7.22
C GLU A 65 14.68 -15.74 -8.00
N GLU A 66 14.13 -14.55 -8.17
CA GLU A 66 14.77 -13.40 -8.79
C GLU A 66 14.35 -12.12 -8.07
N PRO A 67 15.16 -11.04 -8.10
CA PRO A 67 14.83 -9.77 -7.45
C PRO A 67 13.47 -9.23 -7.90
N GLU A 68 12.63 -8.87 -6.94
CA GLU A 68 11.30 -8.29 -7.19
C GLU A 68 11.20 -6.85 -6.70
N LEU A 69 10.60 -5.99 -7.50
CA LEU A 69 10.17 -4.66 -7.10
C LEU A 69 8.82 -4.78 -6.38
N VAL A 70 8.76 -4.32 -5.14
CA VAL A 70 7.63 -4.55 -4.23
C VAL A 70 7.11 -3.23 -3.69
N THR A 71 5.78 -3.10 -3.56
CA THR A 71 5.14 -1.95 -2.93
C THR A 71 5.34 -1.95 -1.42
N GLU A 72 5.34 -0.76 -0.80
CA GLU A 72 5.39 -0.61 0.66
C GLU A 72 4.21 -1.31 1.37
N HIS A 73 3.05 -1.42 0.72
CA HIS A 73 1.89 -2.11 1.28
C HIS A 73 2.18 -3.56 1.65
N LEU A 74 2.90 -4.32 0.80
CA LEU A 74 3.29 -5.70 1.11
C LEU A 74 4.37 -5.79 2.18
N ILE A 75 5.18 -4.73 2.36
CA ILE A 75 6.28 -4.73 3.31
C ILE A 75 5.82 -4.29 4.70
N ALA A 76 4.88 -3.35 4.75
CA ALA A 76 4.40 -2.77 6.00
C ALA A 76 3.70 -3.78 6.91
N PHE A 77 3.08 -4.82 6.34
CA PHE A 77 2.34 -5.86 7.08
C PHE A 77 3.18 -7.07 7.48
N GLY A 78 4.44 -7.17 7.02
CA GLY A 78 5.39 -8.20 7.41
C GLY A 78 5.57 -9.34 6.40
N GLY A 79 6.59 -10.20 6.62
CA GLY A 79 6.99 -11.25 5.68
C GLY A 79 5.90 -12.29 5.38
N ASP A 80 5.04 -12.60 6.37
CA ASP A 80 3.96 -13.59 6.21
C ASP A 80 2.93 -13.16 5.14
N ASP A 81 2.65 -11.87 4.99
CA ASP A 81 1.70 -11.37 4.00
C ASP A 81 2.29 -11.39 2.59
N TYR A 82 3.58 -11.15 2.47
CA TYR A 82 4.29 -11.33 1.20
C TYR A 82 4.22 -12.78 0.71
N ASP A 83 4.50 -13.74 1.59
CA ASP A 83 4.45 -15.17 1.25
C ASP A 83 3.03 -15.61 0.85
N LYS A 84 2.01 -15.16 1.58
CA LYS A 84 0.60 -15.40 1.24
C LYS A 84 0.23 -14.81 -0.13
N PHE A 85 0.67 -13.58 -0.38
CA PHE A 85 0.42 -12.90 -1.66
C PHE A 85 1.06 -13.66 -2.82
N ILE A 86 2.33 -14.06 -2.70
CA ILE A 86 3.01 -14.82 -3.74
C ILE A 86 2.34 -16.18 -3.97
N ALA A 87 1.94 -16.87 -2.88
CA ALA A 87 1.24 -18.15 -2.95
C ALA A 87 -0.15 -18.05 -3.61
N ALA A 88 -0.85 -16.92 -3.42
CA ALA A 88 -2.18 -16.68 -3.99
C ALA A 88 -2.13 -16.26 -5.47
N ARG A 89 -0.98 -15.78 -5.97
CA ARG A 89 -0.85 -15.32 -7.36
C ARG A 89 -1.14 -16.46 -8.33
N LEU A 90 -2.01 -16.18 -9.29
CA LEU A 90 -2.31 -17.15 -10.34
C LEU A 90 -1.10 -17.33 -11.26
N GLU A 91 -0.89 -18.57 -11.73
CA GLU A 91 0.11 -18.90 -12.75
C GLU A 91 -0.34 -18.46 -14.15
N ILE A 92 -0.57 -17.16 -14.31
CA ILE A 92 -0.92 -16.52 -15.57
C ILE A 92 0.18 -15.54 -15.97
N PRO A 93 0.33 -15.21 -17.26
CA PRO A 93 1.25 -14.15 -17.67
C PRO A 93 0.92 -12.81 -16.99
N PHE A 94 1.93 -11.99 -16.76
CA PHE A 94 1.68 -10.61 -16.37
C PHE A 94 0.91 -9.88 -17.45
N CYS A 95 -0.08 -9.07 -17.07
CA CYS A 95 -0.74 -8.17 -18.00
C CYS A 95 0.28 -7.23 -18.63
N GLU A 96 0.25 -7.12 -19.96
CA GLU A 96 1.07 -6.16 -20.67
C GLU A 96 0.31 -4.84 -20.73
N CYS A 97 0.85 -3.80 -20.09
CA CYS A 97 0.28 -2.46 -20.14
C CYS A 97 1.24 -1.49 -20.83
N THR A 98 0.72 -0.41 -21.35
CA THR A 98 1.50 0.74 -21.82
C THR A 98 1.90 1.61 -20.63
N GLU A 99 2.92 2.46 -20.81
CA GLU A 99 3.31 3.44 -19.80
C GLU A 99 2.13 4.35 -19.38
N ASP A 100 1.32 4.77 -20.34
CA ASP A 100 0.16 5.63 -20.13
C ASP A 100 -0.92 4.93 -19.28
N GLU A 101 -1.19 3.66 -19.54
CA GLU A 101 -2.12 2.84 -18.74
C GLU A 101 -1.61 2.63 -17.32
N LEU A 102 -0.31 2.36 -17.16
CA LEU A 102 0.33 2.20 -15.86
C LEU A 102 0.19 3.47 -15.01
N ILE A 103 0.53 4.63 -15.57
CA ILE A 103 0.47 5.93 -14.88
C ILE A 103 -0.99 6.30 -14.56
N LYS A 104 -1.91 6.05 -15.49
CA LYS A 104 -3.34 6.34 -15.28
C LYS A 104 -3.96 5.46 -14.20
N ALA A 105 -3.61 4.18 -14.16
CA ALA A 105 -4.12 3.27 -13.14
C ALA A 105 -3.83 3.78 -11.73
N GLU A 106 -2.68 4.44 -11.52
CA GLU A 106 -2.32 5.05 -10.24
C GLU A 106 -2.99 6.42 -10.06
N SER A 107 -2.82 7.34 -11.02
CA SER A 107 -3.24 8.73 -10.88
C SER A 107 -4.76 8.94 -10.97
N GLU A 108 -5.48 8.07 -11.65
CA GLU A 108 -6.91 8.21 -11.94
C GLU A 108 -7.79 7.23 -11.17
N ARG A 109 -7.23 6.29 -10.38
CA ARG A 109 -7.99 5.26 -9.66
C ARG A 109 -9.14 5.81 -8.81
N MET A 110 -8.95 7.00 -8.22
CA MET A 110 -9.96 7.67 -7.41
C MET A 110 -10.99 8.45 -8.24
N SER A 111 -10.75 8.66 -9.53
CA SER A 111 -11.59 9.48 -10.40
C SER A 111 -12.55 8.68 -11.29
N ILE A 112 -12.40 7.35 -11.33
CA ILE A 112 -13.28 6.49 -12.11
C ILE A 112 -14.71 6.46 -11.55
N PRO A 113 -15.72 6.14 -12.39
CA PRO A 113 -17.13 6.16 -11.95
C PRO A 113 -17.41 5.28 -10.74
N GLU A 114 -16.80 4.10 -10.66
CA GLU A 114 -16.97 3.12 -9.60
C GLU A 114 -16.43 3.64 -8.26
N ALA A 115 -15.26 4.28 -8.26
CA ALA A 115 -14.68 4.91 -7.07
C ALA A 115 -15.56 6.08 -6.59
N LYS A 116 -16.00 6.94 -7.51
CA LYS A 116 -16.93 8.03 -7.19
C LYS A 116 -18.24 7.54 -6.58
N ALA A 117 -18.74 6.39 -7.03
CA ALA A 117 -19.97 5.82 -6.47
C ALA A 117 -19.75 5.38 -5.00
N ILE A 118 -18.57 4.89 -4.62
CA ILE A 118 -18.22 4.60 -3.23
C ILE A 118 -18.09 5.88 -2.40
N VAL A 119 -17.43 6.92 -2.94
CA VAL A 119 -17.36 8.23 -2.28
C VAL A 119 -18.75 8.79 -2.01
N ASP A 120 -19.62 8.75 -3.01
CA ASP A 120 -21.01 9.19 -2.89
C ASP A 120 -21.80 8.39 -1.85
N PHE A 121 -21.59 7.08 -1.81
CA PHE A 121 -22.18 6.20 -0.80
C PHE A 121 -21.66 6.56 0.60
N GLY A 122 -20.36 6.71 0.77
CA GLY A 122 -19.75 7.10 2.05
C GLY A 122 -20.35 8.39 2.60
N LYS A 123 -20.49 9.40 1.76
CA LYS A 123 -21.11 10.68 2.15
C LYS A 123 -22.59 10.57 2.47
N LYS A 124 -23.38 9.90 1.62
CA LYS A 124 -24.85 9.89 1.71
C LYS A 124 -25.37 8.85 2.71
N ALA A 125 -24.77 7.67 2.74
CA ALA A 125 -25.25 6.55 3.55
C ALA A 125 -24.55 6.44 4.90
N LEU A 126 -23.25 6.79 4.98
CA LEU A 126 -22.45 6.68 6.20
C LEU A 126 -22.23 8.05 6.87
N GLY A 127 -22.53 9.17 6.19
CA GLY A 127 -22.35 10.52 6.72
C GLY A 127 -20.90 10.96 6.82
N LEU A 128 -20.01 10.39 6.00
CA LEU A 128 -18.59 10.72 5.97
C LEU A 128 -18.34 12.08 5.33
N ASP A 129 -17.30 12.76 5.76
CA ASP A 129 -16.74 13.91 5.04
C ASP A 129 -15.93 13.47 3.81
N ASP A 130 -15.36 14.44 3.09
CA ASP A 130 -14.63 14.19 1.86
C ASP A 130 -13.39 13.30 2.07
N GLU A 131 -12.66 13.52 3.16
CA GLU A 131 -11.45 12.78 3.49
C GLU A 131 -11.76 11.31 3.79
N TRP A 132 -12.73 11.05 4.67
CA TRP A 132 -13.11 9.68 5.05
C TRP A 132 -13.86 8.93 3.95
N ALA A 133 -14.58 9.65 3.09
CA ALA A 133 -15.19 9.03 1.92
C ALA A 133 -14.15 8.58 0.88
N LEU A 134 -13.05 9.31 0.72
CA LEU A 134 -11.91 8.89 -0.10
C LEU A 134 -11.16 7.73 0.57
N GLN A 135 -10.94 7.78 1.88
CA GLN A 135 -10.32 6.69 2.64
C GLN A 135 -11.09 5.38 2.47
N LEU A 136 -12.43 5.41 2.47
CA LEU A 136 -13.26 4.23 2.23
C LEU A 136 -12.97 3.57 0.87
N VAL A 137 -12.66 4.35 -0.16
CA VAL A 137 -12.24 3.81 -1.47
C VAL A 137 -10.87 3.15 -1.38
N ASP A 138 -9.91 3.79 -0.71
CA ASP A 138 -8.57 3.22 -0.53
C ASP A 138 -8.63 1.92 0.28
N ASP A 139 -9.39 1.89 1.36
CA ASP A 139 -9.59 0.68 2.17
C ASP A 139 -10.21 -0.47 1.32
N CYS A 140 -11.18 -0.14 0.46
CA CYS A 140 -11.76 -1.10 -0.47
C CYS A 140 -10.72 -1.63 -1.48
N ILE A 141 -9.90 -0.76 -2.06
CA ILE A 141 -8.87 -1.15 -3.03
C ILE A 141 -7.80 -2.04 -2.38
N LEU A 142 -7.37 -1.69 -1.17
CA LEU A 142 -6.32 -2.42 -0.46
C LEU A 142 -6.81 -3.77 0.08
N SER A 143 -8.05 -3.84 0.57
CA SER A 143 -8.58 -5.06 1.18
C SER A 143 -8.87 -6.17 0.18
N GLN A 144 -9.20 -5.85 -1.07
CA GLN A 144 -9.55 -6.85 -2.09
C GLN A 144 -8.39 -7.82 -2.40
N PRO A 145 -7.15 -7.37 -2.67
CA PRO A 145 -6.03 -8.29 -2.87
C PRO A 145 -5.70 -9.13 -1.63
N TYR A 146 -5.75 -8.54 -0.43
CA TYR A 146 -5.50 -9.27 0.82
C TYR A 146 -6.54 -10.37 1.05
N ALA A 147 -7.80 -10.08 0.83
CA ALA A 147 -8.88 -11.07 0.96
C ALA A 147 -8.69 -12.27 0.01
N LEU A 148 -8.14 -12.05 -1.18
CA LEU A 148 -7.79 -13.15 -2.10
C LEU A 148 -6.61 -13.99 -1.58
N CYS A 149 -5.72 -13.42 -0.79
CA CYS A 149 -4.55 -14.11 -0.26
C CYS A 149 -4.89 -15.03 0.91
N ASP A 150 -5.80 -14.65 1.78
CA ASP A 150 -6.13 -15.40 3.01
C ASP A 150 -7.52 -16.03 3.02
N GLY A 151 -8.32 -15.80 1.97
CA GLY A 151 -9.67 -16.37 1.82
C GLY A 151 -10.73 -15.68 2.69
N THR A 152 -10.41 -14.53 3.30
CA THR A 152 -11.38 -13.74 4.04
C THR A 152 -12.25 -12.90 3.11
N SER A 153 -13.43 -12.48 3.59
CA SER A 153 -14.23 -11.51 2.84
C SER A 153 -13.57 -10.12 2.90
N TRP A 154 -13.30 -9.51 1.75
CA TRP A 154 -12.74 -8.17 1.69
C TRP A 154 -13.65 -7.12 2.36
N VAL A 155 -14.97 -7.33 2.33
CA VAL A 155 -15.94 -6.49 3.04
C VAL A 155 -15.75 -6.59 4.54
N MET A 156 -15.60 -7.81 5.05
CA MET A 156 -15.36 -8.04 6.48
C MET A 156 -14.01 -7.47 6.90
N GLU A 157 -13.01 -7.48 6.01
CA GLU A 157 -11.72 -6.86 6.28
C GLU A 157 -11.85 -5.34 6.40
N VAL A 158 -12.58 -4.69 5.48
CA VAL A 158 -12.86 -3.23 5.60
C VAL A 158 -13.65 -2.93 6.88
N LEU A 159 -14.65 -3.78 7.23
CA LEU A 159 -15.42 -3.61 8.46
C LEU A 159 -14.55 -3.74 9.72
N ARG A 160 -13.52 -4.59 9.70
CA ARG A 160 -12.60 -4.78 10.82
C ARG A 160 -11.54 -3.69 10.90
N GLN A 161 -11.04 -3.24 9.76
CA GLN A 161 -10.01 -2.19 9.71
C GLN A 161 -10.56 -0.84 10.15
N GLU A 162 -11.87 -0.62 9.98
CA GLU A 162 -12.62 0.59 10.27
C GLU A 162 -11.73 1.79 10.60
N SER A 163 -11.15 2.40 9.60
CA SER A 163 -10.19 3.52 9.65
C SER A 163 -10.23 4.28 10.98
N PHE A 164 -9.65 3.68 12.03
CA PHE A 164 -9.62 4.19 13.40
C PHE A 164 -11.00 4.54 14.00
N GLY A 165 -12.04 3.79 13.65
CA GLY A 165 -13.39 3.98 14.14
C GLY A 165 -14.09 5.22 13.58
N LYS A 166 -13.74 5.65 12.39
CA LYS A 166 -14.37 6.77 11.68
C LYS A 166 -15.42 6.32 10.67
N ILE A 167 -15.22 5.14 10.07
CA ILE A 167 -16.13 4.55 9.10
C ILE A 167 -17.00 3.53 9.84
N HIS A 168 -18.32 3.73 9.87
CA HIS A 168 -19.26 2.85 10.58
C HIS A 168 -20.42 2.45 9.69
N PHE A 169 -20.58 1.13 9.53
CA PHE A 169 -21.77 0.54 8.96
C PHE A 169 -22.74 0.20 10.10
N ARG A 170 -23.98 0.66 9.98
CA ARG A 170 -25.00 0.49 11.02
C ARG A 170 -26.08 -0.53 10.65
N THR A 171 -26.16 -0.88 9.36
CA THR A 171 -27.18 -1.81 8.87
C THR A 171 -26.56 -2.75 7.84
N VAL A 172 -27.07 -3.98 7.80
CA VAL A 172 -26.70 -4.98 6.80
C VAL A 172 -26.97 -4.47 5.39
N GLU A 173 -27.97 -3.61 5.19
CA GLU A 173 -28.25 -3.02 3.90
C GLU A 173 -27.12 -2.07 3.45
N GLN A 174 -26.53 -1.31 4.36
CA GLN A 174 -25.33 -0.50 4.06
C GLN A 174 -24.15 -1.40 3.67
N VAL A 175 -23.93 -2.50 4.39
CA VAL A 175 -22.86 -3.47 4.07
C VAL A 175 -23.08 -4.09 2.69
N ARG A 176 -24.30 -4.51 2.36
CA ARG A 176 -24.65 -5.06 1.04
C ARG A 176 -24.45 -4.05 -0.07
N SER A 177 -24.90 -2.82 0.13
CA SER A 177 -24.73 -1.74 -0.85
C SER A 177 -23.26 -1.43 -1.08
N PHE A 178 -22.45 -1.37 -0.03
CA PHE A 178 -21.01 -1.18 -0.12
C PHE A 178 -20.32 -2.32 -0.86
N ARG A 179 -20.65 -3.58 -0.51
CA ARG A 179 -20.17 -4.76 -1.22
C ARG A 179 -20.42 -4.68 -2.72
N ASP A 180 -21.64 -4.33 -3.11
CA ASP A 180 -22.03 -4.28 -4.52
C ASP A 180 -21.28 -3.16 -5.28
N LEU A 181 -20.99 -2.05 -4.59
CA LEU A 181 -20.14 -0.98 -5.13
C LEU A 181 -18.69 -1.41 -5.27
N GLY A 182 -18.12 -2.01 -4.23
CA GLY A 182 -16.75 -2.48 -4.22
C GLY A 182 -16.51 -3.61 -5.23
N ASN A 183 -17.49 -4.49 -5.43
CA ASN A 183 -17.41 -5.51 -6.46
C ASN A 183 -17.36 -4.92 -7.88
N ARG A 184 -18.08 -3.84 -8.14
CA ARG A 184 -17.98 -3.13 -9.42
C ARG A 184 -16.60 -2.50 -9.58
N LEU A 185 -16.07 -1.88 -8.52
CA LEU A 185 -14.72 -1.34 -8.52
C LEU A 185 -13.68 -2.43 -8.76
N TYR A 186 -13.81 -3.58 -8.08
CA TYR A 186 -12.93 -4.74 -8.26
C TYR A 186 -12.85 -5.20 -9.71
N GLN A 187 -13.96 -5.22 -10.46
CA GLN A 187 -14.00 -5.70 -11.83
C GLN A 187 -13.21 -4.83 -12.82
N VAL A 188 -13.03 -3.55 -12.53
CA VAL A 188 -12.48 -2.57 -13.48
C VAL A 188 -11.05 -2.12 -13.16
N LEU A 189 -10.56 -2.42 -11.96
CA LEU A 189 -9.18 -2.10 -11.57
C LEU A 189 -8.22 -3.25 -11.86
N PRO A 190 -6.97 -2.95 -12.23
CA PRO A 190 -5.92 -3.95 -12.24
C PRO A 190 -5.79 -4.62 -10.87
N ASN A 191 -5.71 -5.95 -10.86
CA ASN A 191 -5.60 -6.70 -9.62
C ASN A 191 -4.19 -7.31 -9.48
N PRO A 192 -3.46 -7.03 -8.41
CA PRO A 192 -2.10 -7.52 -8.22
C PRO A 192 -2.00 -9.05 -8.14
N VAL A 193 -2.99 -9.73 -7.52
CA VAL A 193 -3.04 -11.19 -7.45
C VAL A 193 -3.25 -11.81 -8.84
N LEU A 194 -3.94 -11.10 -9.72
CA LEU A 194 -4.12 -11.47 -11.12
C LEU A 194 -3.01 -10.92 -12.03
N ARG A 195 -1.86 -10.56 -11.47
CA ARG A 195 -0.70 -10.04 -12.21
C ARG A 195 -1.04 -8.85 -13.11
N GLY A 196 -1.86 -7.93 -12.60
CA GLY A 196 -2.25 -6.70 -13.27
C GLY A 196 -3.43 -6.82 -14.23
N TRP A 197 -3.98 -8.04 -14.46
CA TRP A 197 -5.23 -8.18 -15.21
C TRP A 197 -6.40 -7.64 -14.40
N LYS A 198 -7.38 -7.09 -15.09
CA LYS A 198 -8.67 -6.76 -14.48
C LYS A 198 -9.50 -8.04 -14.35
N PRO A 199 -10.18 -8.27 -13.23
CA PRO A 199 -11.02 -9.46 -13.08
C PRO A 199 -12.03 -9.66 -14.21
N ALA A 200 -12.63 -8.58 -14.72
CA ALA A 200 -13.55 -8.63 -15.85
C ALA A 200 -12.92 -9.17 -17.15
N GLU A 201 -11.61 -9.01 -17.34
CA GLU A 201 -10.89 -9.49 -18.53
C GLU A 201 -10.62 -11.00 -18.48
N LEU A 202 -10.60 -11.57 -17.27
CA LEU A 202 -10.36 -13.00 -17.04
C LEU A 202 -11.63 -13.77 -16.66
N GLU A 203 -12.80 -13.11 -16.68
CA GLU A 203 -14.08 -13.67 -16.21
C GLU A 203 -13.98 -14.23 -14.77
N VAL A 204 -13.11 -13.65 -13.94
CA VAL A 204 -12.95 -14.05 -12.55
C VAL A 204 -14.09 -13.44 -11.75
N ALA A 205 -14.88 -14.29 -11.11
CA ALA A 205 -15.93 -13.86 -10.22
C ALA A 205 -15.32 -13.05 -9.05
N PRO A 206 -16.03 -12.01 -8.55
CA PRO A 206 -15.62 -11.35 -7.32
C PRO A 206 -15.45 -12.41 -6.23
N ALA A 207 -14.26 -12.48 -5.64
CA ALA A 207 -13.97 -13.49 -4.65
C ALA A 207 -14.86 -13.29 -3.41
N LEU A 208 -15.61 -14.33 -3.10
CA LEU A 208 -16.14 -14.64 -1.80
C LEU A 208 -16.91 -13.56 -1.03
N LEU A 209 -18.21 -13.64 -1.10
CA LEU A 209 -19.11 -12.62 -0.60
C LEU A 209 -20.20 -13.16 0.32
N ASP A 210 -20.05 -14.41 0.77
CA ASP A 210 -21.09 -15.06 1.55
C ASP A 210 -21.01 -14.77 3.06
N ASP A 211 -19.91 -14.11 3.51
CA ASP A 211 -19.69 -13.79 4.93
C ASP A 211 -20.24 -12.41 5.36
N ILE A 212 -21.25 -11.91 4.68
CA ILE A 212 -21.93 -10.69 5.12
C ILE A 212 -22.79 -11.02 6.34
N PRO A 213 -22.75 -10.19 7.40
CA PRO A 213 -23.63 -10.35 8.53
C PRO A 213 -25.09 -10.50 8.11
N GLU A 214 -25.81 -11.45 8.69
CA GLU A 214 -27.24 -11.65 8.43
C GLU A 214 -28.11 -10.59 9.11
N LYS A 215 -27.65 -10.09 10.25
CA LYS A 215 -28.36 -9.11 11.08
C LYS A 215 -27.48 -7.92 11.41
N ASP A 216 -28.12 -6.78 11.67
CA ASP A 216 -27.41 -5.52 12.00
C ASP A 216 -26.58 -5.64 13.28
N GLU A 217 -26.97 -6.45 14.23
CA GLU A 217 -26.26 -6.72 15.48
C GLU A 217 -24.98 -7.54 15.31
N ASP A 218 -24.83 -8.23 14.17
CA ASP A 218 -23.65 -9.04 13.84
C ASP A 218 -22.58 -8.25 13.10
N ILE A 219 -22.87 -6.97 12.75
CA ILE A 219 -21.86 -6.08 12.15
C ILE A 219 -20.80 -5.79 13.21
N PRO A 220 -19.50 -6.02 12.93
CA PRO A 220 -18.44 -5.73 13.89
C PRO A 220 -18.48 -4.27 14.35
N ASP A 221 -18.51 -4.05 15.66
CA ASP A 221 -18.33 -2.73 16.27
C ASP A 221 -16.90 -2.63 16.87
N GLU A 222 -15.94 -2.50 15.99
CA GLU A 222 -14.53 -2.35 16.38
C GLU A 222 -14.30 -1.11 17.23
N ARG A 223 -15.18 -0.10 17.13
CA ARG A 223 -15.07 1.09 17.95
C ARG A 223 -15.31 0.78 19.42
N ALA A 224 -16.34 0.01 19.74
CA ALA A 224 -16.62 -0.40 21.12
C ALA A 224 -15.47 -1.26 21.67
N ALA A 225 -15.00 -2.24 20.87
CA ALA A 225 -13.87 -3.08 21.24
C ALA A 225 -12.59 -2.28 21.47
N MET A 226 -12.28 -1.32 20.59
CA MET A 226 -11.12 -0.45 20.75
C MET A 226 -11.27 0.53 21.92
N ASP A 227 -12.45 1.07 22.17
CA ASP A 227 -12.70 1.95 23.30
C ASP A 227 -12.55 1.18 24.63
N GLU A 228 -13.01 -0.08 24.69
CA GLU A 228 -12.77 -0.98 25.83
C GLU A 228 -11.28 -1.27 26.02
N LEU A 229 -10.55 -1.60 24.95
CA LEU A 229 -9.10 -1.83 24.97
C LEU A 229 -8.31 -0.64 25.50
N PHE A 230 -8.70 0.57 25.12
CA PHE A 230 -7.99 1.78 25.50
C PHE A 230 -8.53 2.46 26.76
N ALA A 231 -9.66 2.02 27.30
CA ALA A 231 -10.22 2.55 28.53
C ALA A 231 -9.23 2.59 29.71
N PRO A 232 -8.39 1.54 29.98
CA PRO A 232 -7.40 1.55 31.04
C PRO A 232 -6.33 2.65 30.88
N TYR A 233 -6.12 3.14 29.68
CA TYR A 233 -5.14 4.19 29.36
C TYR A 233 -5.75 5.59 29.31
N GLY A 234 -7.05 5.71 29.58
CA GLY A 234 -7.77 6.98 29.52
C GLY A 234 -8.24 7.37 28.12
N GLY A 235 -8.43 6.37 27.25
CA GLY A 235 -8.91 6.51 25.88
C GLY A 235 -7.80 6.47 24.84
N ARG A 236 -8.19 6.37 23.56
CA ARG A 236 -7.28 6.18 22.40
C ARG A 236 -6.24 7.28 22.27
N GLU A 237 -6.65 8.54 22.40
CA GLU A 237 -5.74 9.68 22.25
C GLU A 237 -4.61 9.65 23.30
N LYS A 238 -4.97 9.37 24.55
CA LYS A 238 -4.00 9.30 25.65
C LYS A 238 -3.11 8.06 25.52
N ALA A 239 -3.64 6.93 25.09
CA ALA A 239 -2.85 5.74 24.77
C ALA A 239 -1.84 6.01 23.66
N GLY A 240 -2.25 6.70 22.59
CA GLY A 240 -1.36 7.16 21.51
C GLY A 240 -0.24 8.07 22.02
N GLN A 241 -0.55 9.04 22.89
CA GLN A 241 0.46 9.92 23.49
C GLN A 241 1.47 9.12 24.33
N ILE A 242 1.00 8.16 25.15
CA ILE A 242 1.85 7.28 25.95
C ILE A 242 2.76 6.44 25.06
N LEU A 243 2.22 5.88 23.96
CA LEU A 243 3.00 5.11 22.99
C LEU A 243 4.07 5.97 22.31
N MET A 244 3.71 7.15 21.84
CA MET A 244 4.66 8.08 21.20
C MET A 244 5.75 8.54 22.17
N GLN A 245 5.40 8.78 23.43
CA GLN A 245 6.38 9.09 24.46
C GLN A 245 7.36 7.93 24.66
N ARG A 246 6.87 6.68 24.78
CA ARG A 246 7.73 5.49 24.93
C ARG A 246 8.63 5.28 23.72
N ILE A 247 8.10 5.43 22.49
CA ILE A 247 8.90 5.37 21.26
C ILE A 247 10.01 6.43 21.29
N SER A 248 9.69 7.66 21.71
CA SER A 248 10.68 8.74 21.84
C SER A 248 11.75 8.45 22.91
N GLU A 249 11.38 7.79 24.00
CA GLU A 249 12.30 7.38 25.06
C GLU A 249 13.21 6.22 24.63
N MET A 250 12.66 5.28 23.84
CA MET A 250 13.39 4.13 23.28
C MET A 250 14.23 4.49 22.05
N ALA A 251 13.90 5.58 21.35
CA ALA A 251 14.65 6.02 20.19
C ALA A 251 16.12 6.27 20.61
N PRO A 252 17.10 5.64 19.92
CA PRO A 252 18.49 5.82 20.25
C PRO A 252 18.83 7.32 20.19
N LYS A 253 19.19 7.91 21.32
CA LYS A 253 19.59 9.31 21.40
C LYS A 253 20.73 9.51 20.42
N ARG A 254 20.50 10.24 19.33
CA ARG A 254 21.53 10.50 18.32
C ARG A 254 22.74 11.09 19.03
N ARG A 255 23.81 10.31 19.11
CA ARG A 255 25.08 10.78 19.67
C ARG A 255 25.51 12.02 18.87
N LYS A 256 25.76 13.13 19.57
CA LYS A 256 26.35 14.31 18.93
C LYS A 256 27.76 13.93 18.43
N ILE A 257 27.91 13.87 17.11
CA ILE A 257 29.18 13.54 16.48
C ILE A 257 30.07 14.78 16.54
N GLY A 258 31.26 14.62 17.11
CA GLY A 258 32.23 15.70 17.17
C GLY A 258 32.76 16.06 15.78
N ARG A 259 32.97 17.34 15.50
CA ARG A 259 33.42 17.84 14.19
C ARG A 259 34.66 17.14 13.64
N ASN A 260 35.53 16.62 14.51
CA ASN A 260 36.78 15.96 14.16
C ASN A 260 36.68 14.42 14.18
N GLU A 261 35.56 13.84 14.62
CA GLU A 261 35.34 12.39 14.59
C GLU A 261 35.15 11.88 13.16
N PRO A 262 35.43 10.60 12.88
CA PRO A 262 35.10 9.98 11.61
C PRO A 262 33.59 10.06 11.35
N CYS A 263 33.20 10.38 10.10
CA CYS A 263 31.79 10.42 9.75
C CYS A 263 31.22 8.98 9.80
N PRO A 264 30.05 8.75 10.44
CA PRO A 264 29.43 7.41 10.52
C PRO A 264 28.97 6.85 9.17
N CYS A 265 28.96 7.65 8.11
CA CYS A 265 28.62 7.18 6.76
C CYS A 265 29.66 6.21 6.16
N GLY A 266 30.76 5.92 6.87
CA GLY A 266 31.81 5.02 6.40
C GLY A 266 32.78 5.61 5.36
N SER A 267 32.68 6.90 5.04
CA SER A 267 33.57 7.58 4.07
C SER A 267 35.03 7.71 4.53
N GLY A 268 35.33 7.43 5.80
CA GLY A 268 36.66 7.67 6.39
C GLY A 268 37.02 9.13 6.59
N LEU A 269 36.18 10.07 6.14
CA LEU A 269 36.40 11.52 6.32
C LEU A 269 35.97 11.97 7.72
N LYS A 270 36.64 13.00 8.23
CA LYS A 270 36.18 13.69 9.44
C LYS A 270 34.79 14.29 9.20
N PHE A 271 33.90 14.24 10.22
CA PHE A 271 32.52 14.71 10.11
C PHE A 271 32.42 16.10 9.46
N LYS A 272 33.23 17.07 9.87
CA LYS A 272 33.26 18.42 9.28
C LYS A 272 33.66 18.51 7.81
N LYS A 273 34.27 17.46 7.24
CA LYS A 273 34.74 17.41 5.85
C LYS A 273 33.90 16.48 4.97
N CYS A 274 32.96 15.77 5.59
CA CYS A 274 32.06 14.86 4.88
C CYS A 274 30.86 15.65 4.36
N THR A 275 30.46 15.38 3.14
CA THR A 275 29.30 15.99 2.46
C THR A 275 28.12 15.01 2.33
N CYS A 276 28.12 13.93 3.14
CA CYS A 276 27.01 12.97 3.10
C CYS A 276 25.71 13.61 3.59
N THR A 277 24.64 13.44 2.87
CA THR A 277 23.30 13.96 3.22
C THR A 277 22.66 13.21 4.40
N GLN A 278 23.14 12.00 4.71
CA GLN A 278 22.61 11.16 5.78
C GLN A 278 22.83 11.73 7.19
N TYR A 279 23.93 12.43 7.41
CA TYR A 279 24.31 12.97 8.72
C TYR A 279 24.52 14.49 8.72
N HIS A 280 24.51 15.11 7.54
CA HIS A 280 24.60 16.56 7.35
C HIS A 280 23.34 17.01 6.61
N PRO A 281 22.22 17.25 7.31
CA PRO A 281 21.03 17.83 6.68
C PRO A 281 21.42 19.23 6.16
N VAL A 282 21.05 19.49 4.90
CA VAL A 282 21.22 20.77 4.21
C VAL A 282 20.34 21.83 4.84
#